data_9a762ba0c92a8789acc52c5992891227
#
_entry.id   9a762ba0c92a8789acc52c5992891227
#
_cell.length_a   1.000
_cell.length_b   1.000
_cell.length_c   1.000
_cell.angle_alpha   90.00
_cell.angle_beta   90.00
_cell.angle_gamma   90.00
#
_symmetry.space_group_name_H-M   'P 1'
#
loop_
_entity.id
_entity.type
_entity.pdbx_description
1 polymer ?
#
loop_
_entity_poly.entity_id
_entity_poly.type
_entity_poly.pdbx_seq_one_letter_code
_entity_poly.pdbx_strand_id
1 'polypeptide(L)'
;QRQMCIRDSLKSQNKYIAIETAGTNPLPKGIDWICFSPKKFKKPINEIYTYANELKVVIYHPSDLTWAKEHANKLNNKALLYIQPEWSRSDEHMEIILDFLNENPNWKLSLQTHKFLNIP
;
A
#
# COMPACT_ATOMS: atom_id res chain seq x y z
N GLN A 1 8.22 -20.38 -0.19
CA GLN A 1 7.79 -21.73 0.17
C GLN A 1 7.18 -21.77 1.57
N ARG A 2 7.93 -21.27 2.53
CA ARG A 2 7.45 -21.23 3.90
C ARG A 2 6.19 -20.39 4.04
N GLN A 3 6.15 -19.26 3.35
CA GLN A 3 4.98 -18.38 3.35
C GLN A 3 3.76 -19.09 2.76
N MET A 4 3.96 -19.87 1.70
CA MET A 4 2.87 -20.61 1.08
C MET A 4 2.30 -21.68 2.03
N CYS A 5 3.16 -22.38 2.76
CA CYS A 5 2.72 -23.37 3.73
C CYS A 5 1.89 -22.73 4.85
N ILE A 6 2.31 -21.59 5.35
CA ILE A 6 1.58 -20.86 6.39
C ILE A 6 0.23 -20.42 5.84
N ARG A 7 0.19 -19.87 4.63
CA ARG A 7 -1.04 -19.45 4.00
C ARG A 7 -2.04 -20.59 3.86
N ASP A 8 -1.58 -21.74 3.35
CA ASP A 8 -2.45 -22.88 3.14
C ASP A 8 -3.02 -23.40 4.45
N SER A 9 -2.20 -23.42 5.51
CA SER A 9 -2.65 -23.82 6.83
C SER A 9 -3.72 -22.86 7.37
N LEU A 10 -3.54 -21.57 7.20
CA LEU A 10 -4.51 -20.57 7.64
C LEU A 10 -5.82 -20.69 6.88
N LYS A 11 -5.75 -20.91 5.56
CA LYS A 11 -6.97 -21.07 4.76
C LYS A 11 -7.73 -22.31 5.15
N SER A 12 -7.05 -23.41 5.44
CA SER A 12 -7.72 -24.64 5.87
C SER A 12 -8.42 -24.47 7.21
N GLN A 13 -8.03 -23.46 7.99
CA GLN A 13 -8.66 -23.09 9.24
C GLN A 13 -9.70 -21.98 9.07
N ASN A 14 -10.07 -21.64 7.82
CA ASN A 14 -11.01 -20.56 7.50
C ASN A 14 -10.56 -19.20 8.01
N LYS A 15 -9.25 -18.94 7.98
CA LYS A 15 -8.70 -17.64 8.37
C LYS A 15 -8.62 -16.71 7.17
N TYR A 16 -8.89 -15.42 7.41
CA TYR A 16 -8.74 -14.37 6.42
C TYR A 16 -7.25 -14.06 6.28
N ILE A 17 -6.76 -13.98 5.04
CA ILE A 17 -5.35 -13.76 4.76
C ILE A 17 -5.17 -12.46 3.99
N ALA A 18 -4.40 -11.54 4.56
CA ALA A 18 -4.03 -10.29 3.93
C ALA A 18 -2.50 -10.19 3.82
N ILE A 19 -2.01 -9.65 2.73
CA ILE A 19 -0.57 -9.41 2.55
C ILE A 19 -0.33 -7.98 2.13
N GLU A 20 0.86 -7.49 2.45
CA GLU A 20 1.40 -6.25 1.90
C GLU A 20 2.61 -6.60 1.05
N THR A 21 2.68 -6.09 -0.17
CA THR A 21 3.73 -6.46 -1.11
C THR A 21 4.15 -5.28 -1.98
N ALA A 22 5.41 -5.26 -2.38
CA ALA A 22 5.91 -4.30 -3.36
C ALA A 22 5.51 -4.68 -4.80
N GLY A 23 4.92 -5.86 -5.00
CA GLY A 23 4.44 -6.30 -6.30
C GLY A 23 5.53 -6.75 -7.25
N THR A 24 6.71 -7.08 -6.75
CA THR A 24 7.85 -7.45 -7.61
C THR A 24 7.93 -8.94 -7.90
N ASN A 25 7.12 -9.74 -7.24
CA ASN A 25 7.07 -11.20 -7.42
C ASN A 25 5.65 -11.63 -7.73
N PRO A 26 5.45 -12.79 -8.37
CA PRO A 26 4.10 -13.31 -8.61
C PRO A 26 3.30 -13.44 -7.31
N LEU A 27 2.00 -13.16 -7.41
CA LEU A 27 1.13 -13.19 -6.25
C LEU A 27 0.79 -14.63 -5.88
N PRO A 28 0.84 -14.98 -4.58
CA PRO A 28 0.39 -16.30 -4.14
C PRO A 28 -1.12 -16.44 -4.33
N LYS A 29 -1.58 -17.68 -4.49
CA LYS A 29 -3.00 -17.97 -4.57
C LYS A 29 -3.59 -18.00 -3.16
N GLY A 30 -4.90 -17.77 -3.06
CA GLY A 30 -5.61 -17.89 -1.80
C GLY A 30 -5.47 -16.70 -0.86
N ILE A 31 -5.04 -15.56 -1.37
CA ILE A 31 -4.94 -14.32 -0.59
C ILE A 31 -6.27 -13.58 -0.69
N ASP A 32 -6.79 -13.18 0.46
CA ASP A 32 -8.09 -12.49 0.52
C ASP A 32 -7.97 -10.98 0.31
N TRP A 33 -6.84 -10.39 0.71
CA TRP A 33 -6.63 -8.95 0.58
C TRP A 33 -5.18 -8.66 0.23
N ILE A 34 -4.97 -7.90 -0.83
CA ILE A 34 -3.64 -7.57 -1.31
C ILE A 34 -3.44 -6.06 -1.21
N CYS A 35 -2.50 -5.64 -0.36
CA CYS A 35 -2.07 -4.26 -0.25
C CYS A 35 -0.80 -4.08 -1.08
N PHE A 36 -0.89 -3.27 -2.13
CA PHE A 36 0.27 -2.94 -2.96
C PHE A 36 0.95 -1.71 -2.37
N SER A 37 2.19 -1.89 -1.91
CA SER A 37 3.02 -0.81 -1.39
C SER A 37 4.27 -0.71 -2.26
N PRO A 38 4.22 0.09 -3.34
CA PRO A 38 5.34 0.15 -4.29
C PRO A 38 6.59 0.73 -3.65
N LYS A 39 7.74 0.27 -4.11
CA LYS A 39 9.05 0.78 -3.68
C LYS A 39 9.72 1.44 -4.88
N LYS A 40 10.38 2.56 -4.64
CA LYS A 40 11.16 3.21 -5.69
C LYS A 40 12.30 2.28 -6.12
N PHE A 41 12.67 2.37 -7.37
CA PHE A 41 13.74 1.60 -7.98
C PHE A 41 13.45 0.10 -8.08
N LYS A 42 12.22 -0.32 -7.80
CA LYS A 42 11.77 -1.70 -7.99
C LYS A 42 10.52 -1.69 -8.85
N LYS A 43 10.64 -2.25 -10.05
CA LYS A 43 9.50 -2.26 -10.97
C LYS A 43 8.56 -3.39 -10.61
N PRO A 44 7.27 -3.08 -10.36
CA PRO A 44 6.30 -4.14 -10.08
C PRO A 44 5.92 -4.89 -11.34
N ILE A 45 5.44 -6.13 -11.17
CA ILE A 45 4.88 -6.90 -12.26
C ILE A 45 3.44 -6.42 -12.54
N ASN A 46 3.00 -6.59 -13.80
CA ASN A 46 1.71 -6.05 -14.20
C ASN A 46 0.52 -6.62 -13.46
N GLU A 47 0.58 -7.89 -13.02
CA GLU A 47 -0.57 -8.50 -12.36
C GLU A 47 -0.95 -7.81 -11.04
N ILE A 48 0.01 -7.10 -10.38
CA ILE A 48 -0.33 -6.40 -9.14
C ILE A 48 -1.40 -5.33 -9.38
N TYR A 49 -1.38 -4.69 -10.55
CA TYR A 49 -2.34 -3.64 -10.85
C TYR A 49 -3.75 -4.18 -11.06
N THR A 50 -3.85 -5.44 -11.47
CA THR A 50 -5.15 -6.09 -11.66
C THR A 50 -5.75 -6.56 -10.34
N TYR A 51 -4.93 -7.11 -9.45
CA TYR A 51 -5.41 -7.85 -8.27
C TYR A 51 -5.28 -7.09 -6.96
N ALA A 52 -4.59 -5.96 -6.91
CA ALA A 52 -4.46 -5.21 -5.67
C ALA A 52 -5.82 -4.70 -5.19
N ASN A 53 -6.09 -4.87 -3.91
CA ASN A 53 -7.30 -4.38 -3.25
C ASN A 53 -7.09 -2.97 -2.69
N GLU A 54 -5.84 -2.64 -2.38
CA GLU A 54 -5.50 -1.30 -1.94
C GLU A 54 -4.09 -0.93 -2.38
N LEU A 55 -3.87 0.36 -2.52
CA LEU A 55 -2.57 0.95 -2.79
C LEU A 55 -2.19 1.80 -1.59
N LYS A 56 -1.00 1.59 -1.06
CA LYS A 56 -0.48 2.41 0.03
C LYS A 56 0.89 2.93 -0.38
N VAL A 57 0.99 4.25 -0.55
CA VAL A 57 2.23 4.87 -1.00
C VAL A 57 2.84 5.68 0.14
N VAL A 58 4.07 5.34 0.52
CA VAL A 58 4.81 6.07 1.53
C VAL A 58 5.43 7.30 0.89
N ILE A 59 5.21 8.46 1.50
CA ILE A 59 5.66 9.75 0.96
C ILE A 59 6.89 10.21 1.74
N TYR A 60 8.03 10.17 1.07
CA TYR A 60 9.30 10.67 1.58
C TYR A 60 9.56 12.10 1.11
N HIS A 61 8.99 12.47 -0.03
CA HIS A 61 9.21 13.75 -0.67
C HIS A 61 7.93 14.17 -1.38
N PRO A 62 7.62 15.48 -1.49
CA PRO A 62 6.40 15.91 -2.16
C PRO A 62 6.22 15.38 -3.59
N SER A 63 7.31 15.15 -4.32
CA SER A 63 7.22 14.57 -5.67
C SER A 63 6.65 13.15 -5.68
N ASP A 64 6.65 12.47 -4.53
CA ASP A 64 6.10 11.13 -4.42
C ASP A 64 4.58 11.11 -4.60
N LEU A 65 3.92 12.24 -4.44
CA LEU A 65 2.48 12.35 -4.68
C LEU A 65 2.14 12.15 -6.16
N THR A 66 2.96 12.66 -7.06
CA THR A 66 2.81 12.41 -8.49
C THR A 66 3.03 10.92 -8.81
N TRP A 67 4.06 10.34 -8.22
CA TRP A 67 4.36 8.93 -8.37
C TRP A 67 3.20 8.06 -7.88
N ALA A 68 2.59 8.45 -6.76
CA ALA A 68 1.41 7.75 -6.23
C ALA A 68 0.26 7.77 -7.23
N LYS A 69 -0.01 8.92 -7.84
CA LYS A 69 -1.09 9.04 -8.84
C LYS A 69 -0.81 8.20 -10.08
N GLU A 70 0.45 8.08 -10.48
CA GLU A 70 0.83 7.24 -11.61
C GLU A 70 0.50 5.78 -11.36
N HIS A 71 0.77 5.29 -10.15
CA HIS A 71 0.41 3.92 -9.78
C HIS A 71 -1.11 3.74 -9.73
N ALA A 72 -1.81 4.71 -9.16
CA ALA A 72 -3.27 4.64 -9.04
C ALA A 72 -3.94 4.57 -10.41
N ASN A 73 -3.40 5.27 -11.40
CA ASN A 73 -3.96 5.28 -12.74
C ASN A 73 -3.86 3.92 -13.44
N LYS A 74 -2.96 3.07 -13.00
CA LYS A 74 -2.79 1.72 -13.56
C LYS A 74 -3.62 0.68 -12.84
N LEU A 75 -4.15 1.00 -11.67
CA LEU A 75 -4.91 0.05 -10.86
C LEU A 75 -6.35 -0.09 -11.36
N ASN A 76 -6.96 -1.22 -10.98
CA ASN A 76 -8.39 -1.36 -11.15
C ASN A 76 -9.10 -0.29 -10.29
N ASN A 77 -10.28 0.15 -10.73
CA ASN A 77 -10.96 1.29 -10.11
C ASN A 77 -11.65 0.97 -8.79
N LYS A 78 -11.55 -0.26 -8.31
CA LYS A 78 -12.12 -0.66 -7.02
C LYS A 78 -11.11 -0.63 -5.89
N ALA A 79 -9.83 -0.43 -6.19
CA ALA A 79 -8.79 -0.42 -5.17
C ALA A 79 -8.92 0.82 -4.28
N LEU A 80 -8.68 0.63 -3.00
CA LEU A 80 -8.62 1.73 -2.05
C LEU A 80 -7.25 2.41 -2.15
N LEU A 81 -7.22 3.73 -1.97
CA LEU A 81 -6.00 4.51 -2.18
C LEU A 81 -5.60 5.20 -0.87
N TYR A 82 -4.37 4.94 -0.43
CA TYR A 82 -3.82 5.49 0.80
C TYR A 82 -2.48 6.16 0.58
N ILE A 83 -2.32 7.32 1.22
CA ILE A 83 -1.03 8.02 1.34
C ILE A 83 -0.57 7.87 2.78
N GLN A 84 0.68 7.47 2.97
CA GLN A 84 1.27 7.32 4.30
C GLN A 84 2.50 8.22 4.39
N PRO A 85 2.48 9.28 5.22
CA PRO A 85 3.67 10.10 5.41
C PRO A 85 4.80 9.25 6.02
N GLU A 86 6.02 9.44 5.54
CA GLU A 86 7.16 8.82 6.19
C GLU A 86 7.34 9.47 7.57
N TRP A 87 7.54 8.66 8.59
CA TRP A 87 7.47 9.10 9.98
C TRP A 87 8.40 10.29 10.30
N SER A 88 9.66 10.21 9.87
CA SER A 88 10.64 11.24 10.21
C SER A 88 10.40 12.57 9.51
N ARG A 89 9.57 12.58 8.46
CA ARG A 89 9.32 13.77 7.65
C ARG A 89 7.85 14.20 7.64
N SER A 90 7.02 13.57 8.47
CA SER A 90 5.59 13.85 8.46
C SER A 90 5.27 15.31 8.78
N ASP A 91 6.01 15.92 9.72
CA ASP A 91 5.79 17.32 10.09
C ASP A 91 6.11 18.27 8.94
N GLU A 92 7.19 17.96 8.18
CA GLU A 92 7.60 18.82 7.07
C GLU A 92 6.59 18.79 5.91
N HIS A 93 5.96 17.66 5.68
CA HIS A 93 5.18 17.46 4.47
C HIS A 93 3.68 17.37 4.72
N MET A 94 3.24 17.48 5.97
CA MET A 94 1.83 17.24 6.29
C MET A 94 0.90 18.23 5.58
N GLU A 95 1.28 19.50 5.50
CA GLU A 95 0.45 20.50 4.85
C GLU A 95 0.23 20.16 3.37
N ILE A 96 1.31 19.79 2.68
CA ILE A 96 1.22 19.40 1.26
C ILE A 96 0.37 18.17 1.08
N ILE A 97 0.52 17.19 1.98
CA ILE A 97 -0.25 15.96 1.95
C ILE A 97 -1.74 16.23 2.18
N LEU A 98 -2.07 17.09 3.13
CA LEU A 98 -3.46 17.45 3.41
C LEU A 98 -4.09 18.19 2.23
N ASP A 99 -3.33 19.07 1.57
CA ASP A 99 -3.80 19.74 0.35
C ASP A 99 -4.08 18.72 -0.75
N PHE A 100 -3.18 17.75 -0.93
CA PHE A 100 -3.37 16.69 -1.91
C PHE A 100 -4.65 15.90 -1.63
N LEU A 101 -4.88 15.53 -0.38
CA LEU A 101 -6.07 14.76 -0.01
C LEU A 101 -7.36 15.56 -0.22
N ASN A 102 -7.31 16.85 0.01
CA ASN A 102 -8.43 17.75 -0.26
C ASN A 102 -8.78 17.80 -1.74
N GLU A 103 -7.77 17.84 -2.59
CA GLU A 103 -7.96 17.90 -4.04
C GLU A 103 -8.26 16.54 -4.65
N ASN A 104 -7.98 15.45 -3.93
CA ASN A 104 -8.14 14.09 -4.41
C ASN A 104 -8.92 13.27 -3.37
N PRO A 105 -10.25 13.44 -3.26
CA PRO A 105 -11.02 12.90 -2.15
C PRO A 105 -11.13 11.37 -2.12
N ASN A 106 -10.77 10.68 -3.20
CA ASN A 106 -10.72 9.22 -3.19
C ASN A 106 -9.43 8.68 -2.55
N TRP A 107 -8.48 9.54 -2.23
CA TRP A 107 -7.30 9.17 -1.45
C TRP A 107 -7.55 9.42 0.04
N LYS A 108 -7.02 8.57 0.89
CA LYS A 108 -7.13 8.67 2.35
C LYS A 108 -5.76 8.62 2.99
N LEU A 109 -5.68 9.19 4.18
CA LEU A 109 -4.45 9.20 4.97
C LEU A 109 -4.33 7.88 5.73
N SER A 110 -3.14 7.26 5.64
CA SER A 110 -2.78 6.10 6.44
C SER A 110 -1.68 6.49 7.41
N LEU A 111 -1.86 6.21 8.68
CA LEU A 111 -0.90 6.55 9.72
C LEU A 111 -0.22 5.29 10.26
N GLN A 112 1.06 5.43 10.59
CA GLN A 112 1.79 4.38 11.29
C GLN A 112 1.51 4.54 12.78
N THR A 113 0.35 4.11 13.20
CA THR A 113 -0.15 4.37 14.55
C THR A 113 0.81 3.96 15.66
N HIS A 114 1.47 2.82 15.49
CA HIS A 114 2.42 2.32 16.50
C HIS A 114 3.57 3.30 16.74
N LYS A 115 4.01 4.03 15.70
CA LYS A 115 5.09 5.01 15.86
C LYS A 115 4.60 6.27 16.55
N PHE A 116 3.39 6.72 16.24
CA PHE A 116 2.82 7.89 16.88
C PHE A 116 2.53 7.65 18.36
N LEU A 117 2.18 6.43 18.71
CA LEU A 117 1.91 6.04 20.10
C LEU A 117 3.13 5.51 20.83
N ASN A 118 4.30 5.52 20.15
CA ASN A 118 5.56 5.03 20.71
C ASN A 118 5.48 3.55 21.12
N ILE A 119 4.77 2.76 20.36
CA ILE A 119 4.65 1.32 20.55
C ILE A 119 5.61 0.61 19.59
N PRO A 120 6.39 -0.36 20.07
CA PRO A 120 7.36 -1.06 19.21
C PRO A 120 6.72 -1.80 18.04
#